data_90dd1fb911188b0b559df17cfb2dc108
#
_entry.id   90dd1fb911188b0b559df17cfb2dc108
#
_cell.length_a   1.000
_cell.length_b   1.000
_cell.length_c   1.000
_cell.angle_alpha   90.00
_cell.angle_beta   90.00
_cell.angle_gamma   90.00
#
_symmetry.space_group_name_H-M   'P 1'
#
loop_
_entity.id
_entity.type
_entity.pdbx_description
1 polymer ?
#
loop_
_entity_poly.entity_id
_entity_poly.type
_entity_poly.pdbx_seq_one_letter_code
_entity_poly.pdbx_strand_id
1 'polypeptide(L)'
;GPSFTMAIPMLMGCLMSILSARSRGADSGAYMFTGLVTAISSAIIGVIWALANMRYASQEEEENEELRYNAYGQYLIDITEFIKQKYDENRHILFHTYCSGQQCCEFGRNDVRLWNRNERQQDSMTVRLGTGTIPFQAAIRIPKEKFTLIKDDLATKPALIRDNYQMLQNVPVCIDIRDKGVIGVIGGVGKYGAYA
;
A
#
# COMPACT_ATOMS: atom_id res chain seq x y z
N GLY A 1 18.84 23.61 10.99
CA GLY A 1 17.68 23.99 11.77
C GLY A 1 17.25 25.42 11.47
N PRO A 2 15.95 25.66 11.21
CA PRO A 2 15.43 26.97 10.79
C PRO A 2 15.57 28.07 11.86
N SER A 3 15.84 27.70 13.10
CA SER A 3 15.93 28.66 14.23
C SER A 3 17.17 29.57 14.17
N PHE A 4 18.25 29.13 13.56
CA PHE A 4 19.49 29.93 13.49
C PHE A 4 19.41 31.06 12.45
N THR A 5 18.64 30.84 11.36
CA THR A 5 18.50 31.85 10.30
C THR A 5 17.60 33.00 10.69
N MET A 6 16.70 32.83 11.67
CA MET A 6 15.88 33.93 12.22
C MET A 6 16.72 34.90 13.09
N ALA A 7 17.79 34.47 13.71
CA ALA A 7 18.63 35.28 14.58
C ALA A 7 19.49 36.27 13.78
N ILE A 8 19.86 35.96 12.55
CA ILE A 8 20.77 36.78 11.73
C ILE A 8 20.17 38.18 11.38
N PRO A 9 18.93 38.31 10.87
CA PRO A 9 18.34 39.60 10.61
C PRO A 9 18.13 40.45 11.85
N MET A 10 17.78 39.82 12.98
CA MET A 10 17.63 40.50 14.26
C MET A 10 18.95 41.06 14.80
N LEU A 11 20.03 40.28 14.70
CA LEU A 11 21.38 40.68 15.10
C LEU A 11 21.89 41.83 14.21
N MET A 12 21.66 41.75 12.89
CA MET A 12 22.03 42.85 11.96
C MET A 12 21.28 44.15 12.25
N GLY A 13 19.98 44.05 12.55
CA GLY A 13 19.16 45.20 12.95
C GLY A 13 19.65 45.82 14.25
N CYS A 14 20.00 45.03 15.25
CA CYS A 14 20.59 45.50 16.50
C CYS A 14 21.98 46.16 16.30
N LEU A 15 22.82 45.54 15.46
CA LEU A 15 24.17 46.08 15.17
C LEU A 15 24.09 47.43 14.47
N MET A 16 23.20 47.59 13.49
CA MET A 16 22.97 48.82 12.78
C MET A 16 22.39 49.92 13.71
N SER A 17 21.51 49.55 14.64
CA SER A 17 20.97 50.47 15.64
C SER A 17 22.07 50.96 16.61
N ILE A 18 22.98 50.13 17.01
CA ILE A 18 24.12 50.46 17.89
C ILE A 18 25.12 51.35 17.16
N LEU A 19 25.43 51.07 15.89
CA LEU A 19 26.31 51.90 15.06
C LEU A 19 25.71 53.29 14.82
N SER A 20 24.41 53.36 14.55
CA SER A 20 23.69 54.66 14.40
C SER A 20 23.65 55.46 15.71
N ALA A 21 23.53 54.77 16.86
CA ALA A 21 23.56 55.44 18.18
C ALA A 21 24.95 56.03 18.52
N ARG A 22 26.02 55.41 18.01
CA ARG A 22 27.41 55.84 18.26
C ARG A 22 27.80 57.06 17.39
N SER A 23 27.14 57.28 16.27
CA SER A 23 27.42 58.43 15.38
C SER A 23 26.65 59.70 15.75
N ARG A 24 26.09 59.80 16.95
CA ARG A 24 25.34 60.93 17.48
C ARG A 24 26.21 62.20 17.67
N GLY A 25 26.48 62.88 16.59
CA GLY A 25 27.23 64.11 16.64
C GLY A 25 26.95 65.07 15.49
N ALA A 26 26.06 64.85 14.55
CA ALA A 26 25.83 65.68 13.41
C ALA A 26 24.38 65.66 12.92
N ASP A 27 23.83 66.80 12.70
CA ASP A 27 22.64 67.27 11.96
C ASP A 27 21.44 66.30 11.77
N SER A 28 20.23 66.83 12.09
CA SER A 28 18.95 66.12 12.05
C SER A 28 18.58 65.58 10.68
N GLY A 29 19.11 66.07 9.56
CA GLY A 29 18.88 65.53 8.22
C GLY A 29 19.57 64.19 7.94
N ALA A 30 20.76 63.98 8.52
CA ALA A 30 21.49 62.71 8.38
C ALA A 30 20.79 61.53 9.09
N TYR A 31 20.08 61.79 10.17
CA TYR A 31 19.32 60.77 10.90
C TYR A 31 18.10 60.25 10.13
N MET A 32 17.39 61.15 9.44
CA MET A 32 16.26 60.71 8.59
C MET A 32 16.73 59.84 7.44
N PHE A 33 17.87 60.19 6.82
CA PHE A 33 18.41 59.40 5.71
C PHE A 33 18.94 58.04 6.15
N THR A 34 19.67 57.95 7.26
CA THR A 34 20.12 56.65 7.81
C THR A 34 18.97 55.77 8.27
N GLY A 35 17.93 56.36 8.86
CA GLY A 35 16.70 55.63 9.23
C GLY A 35 15.97 55.04 8.02
N LEU A 36 15.87 55.79 6.93
CA LEU A 36 15.25 55.36 5.69
C LEU A 36 16.05 54.21 5.02
N VAL A 37 17.37 54.34 4.94
CA VAL A 37 18.25 53.32 4.37
C VAL A 37 18.19 52.04 5.19
N THR A 38 18.18 52.09 6.50
CA THR A 38 18.07 50.89 7.37
C THR A 38 16.72 50.24 7.25
N ALA A 39 15.62 50.99 7.13
CA ALA A 39 14.28 50.46 6.93
C ALA A 39 14.14 49.73 5.58
N ILE A 40 14.65 50.31 4.50
CA ILE A 40 14.63 49.71 3.16
C ILE A 40 15.49 48.43 3.14
N SER A 41 16.69 48.49 3.70
CA SER A 41 17.57 47.31 3.75
C SER A 41 16.95 46.16 4.55
N SER A 42 16.33 46.45 5.67
CA SER A 42 15.63 45.49 6.50
C SER A 42 14.44 44.84 5.77
N ALA A 43 13.68 45.65 5.03
CA ALA A 43 12.55 45.19 4.23
C ALA A 43 13.01 44.25 3.09
N ILE A 44 14.08 44.63 2.39
CA ILE A 44 14.64 43.78 1.31
C ILE A 44 15.16 42.45 1.86
N ILE A 45 15.89 42.45 2.96
CA ILE A 45 16.40 41.24 3.61
C ILE A 45 15.23 40.37 4.07
N GLY A 46 14.18 40.98 4.63
CA GLY A 46 12.98 40.26 5.04
C GLY A 46 12.26 39.54 3.89
N VAL A 47 12.13 40.24 2.74
CA VAL A 47 11.52 39.64 1.54
C VAL A 47 12.36 38.50 0.98
N ILE A 48 13.67 38.72 0.86
CA ILE A 48 14.60 37.66 0.37
C ILE A 48 14.52 36.44 1.29
N TRP A 49 14.51 36.65 2.60
CA TRP A 49 14.42 35.57 3.56
C TRP A 49 13.08 34.83 3.50
N ALA A 50 11.96 35.58 3.38
CA ALA A 50 10.64 34.95 3.22
C ALA A 50 10.54 34.10 1.95
N LEU A 51 11.06 34.59 0.82
CA LEU A 51 11.12 33.82 -0.43
C LEU A 51 12.01 32.58 -0.31
N ALA A 52 13.17 32.70 0.33
CA ALA A 52 14.05 31.57 0.57
C ALA A 52 13.38 30.52 1.46
N ASN A 53 12.69 30.94 2.52
CA ASN A 53 12.00 30.04 3.44
C ASN A 53 10.80 29.35 2.78
N MET A 54 10.04 30.05 1.92
CA MET A 54 8.96 29.44 1.15
C MET A 54 9.49 28.36 0.19
N ARG A 55 10.60 28.63 -0.50
CA ARG A 55 11.22 27.62 -1.38
C ARG A 55 11.73 26.41 -0.62
N TYR A 56 12.32 26.64 0.56
CA TYR A 56 12.82 25.56 1.43
C TYR A 56 11.66 24.67 1.94
N ALA A 57 10.56 25.28 2.38
CA ALA A 57 9.37 24.56 2.82
C ALA A 57 8.74 23.75 1.70
N SER A 58 8.63 24.31 0.49
CA SER A 58 8.09 23.62 -0.68
C SER A 58 8.97 22.43 -1.11
N GLN A 59 10.29 22.56 -1.07
CA GLN A 59 11.19 21.44 -1.38
C GLN A 59 11.11 20.32 -0.34
N GLU A 60 11.01 20.67 0.94
CA GLU A 60 10.87 19.69 2.02
C GLU A 60 9.54 18.93 1.91
N GLU A 61 8.44 19.59 1.51
CA GLU A 61 7.15 18.95 1.25
C GLU A 61 7.22 18.00 0.05
N GLU A 62 7.81 18.42 -1.07
CA GLU A 62 7.98 17.56 -2.25
C GLU A 62 8.83 16.33 -1.95
N GLU A 63 9.95 16.49 -1.25
CA GLU A 63 10.83 15.38 -0.86
C GLU A 63 10.13 14.39 0.10
N ASN A 64 9.37 14.91 1.07
CA ASN A 64 8.60 14.08 1.99
C ASN A 64 7.47 13.31 1.27
N GLU A 65 6.79 13.95 0.31
CA GLU A 65 5.75 13.28 -0.50
C GLU A 65 6.36 12.19 -1.38
N GLU A 66 7.50 12.43 -2.00
CA GLU A 66 8.20 11.44 -2.81
C GLU A 66 8.66 10.25 -1.97
N LEU A 67 9.23 10.49 -0.80
CA LEU A 67 9.62 9.45 0.15
C LEU A 67 8.40 8.62 0.60
N ARG A 68 7.29 9.27 0.91
CA ARG A 68 6.03 8.61 1.28
C ARG A 68 5.52 7.74 0.14
N TYR A 69 5.51 8.26 -1.08
CA TYR A 69 5.05 7.55 -2.27
C TYR A 69 5.89 6.29 -2.53
N ASN A 70 7.21 6.44 -2.47
CA ASN A 70 8.14 5.35 -2.69
C ASN A 70 8.04 4.28 -1.58
N ALA A 71 7.99 4.69 -0.32
CA ALA A 71 7.86 3.77 0.81
C ALA A 71 6.53 2.99 0.76
N TYR A 72 5.42 3.67 0.45
CA TYR A 72 4.12 3.00 0.32
C TYR A 72 4.05 2.12 -0.92
N GLY A 73 4.66 2.54 -2.03
CA GLY A 73 4.79 1.73 -3.24
C GLY A 73 5.53 0.42 -2.97
N GLN A 74 6.66 0.50 -2.27
CA GLN A 74 7.43 -0.68 -1.87
C GLN A 74 6.62 -1.60 -0.95
N TYR A 75 5.94 -1.05 0.05
CA TYR A 75 5.05 -1.82 0.92
C TYR A 75 3.96 -2.56 0.15
N LEU A 76 3.35 -1.94 -0.87
CA LEU A 76 2.34 -2.59 -1.71
C LEU A 76 2.93 -3.73 -2.55
N ILE A 77 4.17 -3.59 -3.02
CA ILE A 77 4.88 -4.66 -3.73
C ILE A 77 5.11 -5.85 -2.80
N ASP A 78 5.65 -5.61 -1.62
CA ASP A 78 5.94 -6.65 -0.62
C ASP A 78 4.66 -7.39 -0.19
N ILE A 79 3.57 -6.67 0.05
CA ILE A 79 2.26 -7.25 0.36
C ILE A 79 1.71 -8.07 -0.82
N THR A 80 1.86 -7.58 -2.05
CA THR A 80 1.40 -8.30 -3.23
C THR A 80 2.15 -9.62 -3.40
N GLU A 81 3.46 -9.60 -3.17
CA GLU A 81 4.29 -10.81 -3.22
C GLU A 81 3.89 -11.80 -2.13
N PHE A 82 3.65 -11.33 -0.92
CA PHE A 82 3.15 -12.16 0.17
C PHE A 82 1.79 -12.80 -0.15
N ILE A 83 0.83 -12.02 -0.70
CA ILE A 83 -0.48 -12.52 -1.12
C ILE A 83 -0.31 -13.59 -2.21
N LYS A 84 0.55 -13.33 -3.20
CA LYS A 84 0.86 -14.27 -4.29
C LYS A 84 1.43 -15.57 -3.74
N GLN A 85 2.36 -15.51 -2.81
CA GLN A 85 2.91 -16.69 -2.17
C GLN A 85 1.81 -17.50 -1.47
N LYS A 86 0.91 -16.85 -0.73
CA LYS A 86 -0.22 -17.50 -0.06
C LYS A 86 -1.25 -18.06 -1.05
N TYR A 87 -1.45 -17.41 -2.17
CA TYR A 87 -2.29 -17.88 -3.26
C TYR A 87 -1.73 -19.17 -3.87
N ASP A 88 -0.44 -19.20 -4.17
CA ASP A 88 0.23 -20.38 -4.74
C ASP A 88 0.31 -21.53 -3.72
N GLU A 89 0.57 -21.24 -2.46
CA GLU A 89 0.54 -22.20 -1.35
C GLU A 89 -0.85 -22.85 -1.21
N ASN A 90 -1.92 -22.05 -1.20
CA ASN A 90 -3.29 -22.56 -1.12
C ASN A 90 -3.64 -23.43 -2.34
N ARG A 91 -3.24 -22.99 -3.53
CA ARG A 91 -3.39 -23.78 -4.75
C ARG A 91 -2.68 -25.14 -4.65
N HIS A 92 -1.45 -25.14 -4.19
CA HIS A 92 -0.66 -26.37 -4.00
C HIS A 92 -1.33 -27.31 -2.99
N ILE A 93 -1.80 -26.77 -1.86
CA ILE A 93 -2.52 -27.54 -0.83
C ILE A 93 -3.77 -28.20 -1.42
N LEU A 94 -4.57 -27.45 -2.19
CA LEU A 94 -5.79 -27.98 -2.81
C LEU A 94 -5.50 -29.12 -3.78
N PHE A 95 -4.47 -29.01 -4.61
CA PHE A 95 -4.07 -30.10 -5.52
C PHE A 95 -3.52 -31.31 -4.80
N HIS A 96 -2.80 -31.09 -3.71
CA HIS A 96 -2.28 -32.19 -2.89
C HIS A 96 -3.39 -32.89 -2.10
N THR A 97 -4.36 -32.14 -1.60
CA THR A 97 -5.47 -32.68 -0.79
C THR A 97 -6.51 -33.40 -1.65
N TYR A 98 -6.81 -32.83 -2.82
CA TYR A 98 -7.83 -33.34 -3.73
C TYR A 98 -7.21 -33.82 -5.04
N CYS A 99 -6.73 -35.05 -5.04
CA CYS A 99 -6.11 -35.68 -6.21
C CYS A 99 -7.10 -35.76 -7.38
N SER A 100 -6.57 -35.81 -8.60
CA SER A 100 -7.39 -36.09 -9.78
C SER A 100 -7.76 -37.58 -9.84
N GLY A 101 -8.85 -37.91 -10.55
CA GLY A 101 -9.24 -39.31 -10.76
C GLY A 101 -8.11 -40.15 -11.37
N GLN A 102 -7.35 -39.57 -12.32
CA GLN A 102 -6.19 -40.22 -12.91
C GLN A 102 -5.11 -40.57 -11.87
N GLN A 103 -4.77 -39.59 -11.00
CA GLN A 103 -3.81 -39.83 -9.91
C GLN A 103 -4.31 -40.90 -8.92
N CYS A 104 -5.62 -40.89 -8.65
CA CYS A 104 -6.20 -41.92 -7.76
C CYS A 104 -6.07 -43.36 -8.36
N CYS A 105 -6.16 -43.49 -9.68
CA CYS A 105 -5.96 -44.77 -10.35
C CYS A 105 -4.50 -45.25 -10.32
N GLU A 106 -3.55 -44.34 -10.15
CA GLU A 106 -2.10 -44.67 -10.05
C GLU A 106 -1.68 -45.09 -8.63
N PHE A 107 -2.55 -44.92 -7.63
CA PHE A 107 -2.22 -45.31 -6.25
C PHE A 107 -2.13 -46.82 -6.10
N GLY A 108 -0.98 -47.29 -5.60
CA GLY A 108 -0.79 -48.67 -5.22
C GLY A 108 -1.54 -49.04 -3.94
N ARG A 109 -1.78 -50.35 -3.70
CA ARG A 109 -2.50 -50.84 -2.49
C ARG A 109 -1.95 -50.33 -1.17
N ASN A 110 -0.67 -50.03 -1.12
CA ASN A 110 0.02 -49.56 0.10
C ASN A 110 0.16 -48.02 0.15
N ASP A 111 -0.48 -47.29 -0.74
CA ASP A 111 -0.41 -45.82 -0.71
C ASP A 111 -1.19 -45.28 0.49
N VAL A 112 -0.50 -44.55 1.34
CA VAL A 112 -1.06 -43.98 2.57
C VAL A 112 -2.26 -43.04 2.28
N ARG A 113 -2.31 -42.43 1.09
CA ARG A 113 -3.36 -41.53 0.67
C ARG A 113 -4.71 -42.21 0.45
N LEU A 114 -4.75 -43.52 0.20
CA LEU A 114 -6.00 -44.27 0.03
C LEU A 114 -6.86 -44.31 1.31
N TRP A 115 -6.21 -44.31 2.47
CA TRP A 115 -6.88 -44.49 3.76
C TRP A 115 -6.64 -43.35 4.74
N ASN A 116 -6.27 -42.20 4.24
CA ASN A 116 -5.94 -41.03 5.07
C ASN A 116 -7.18 -40.28 5.62
N ARG A 117 -8.38 -40.66 5.18
CA ARG A 117 -9.63 -40.03 5.62
C ARG A 117 -10.51 -41.05 6.34
N ASN A 118 -11.13 -40.60 7.42
CA ASN A 118 -12.08 -41.39 8.18
C ASN A 118 -13.40 -40.61 8.36
N GLU A 119 -14.44 -41.31 8.75
CA GLU A 119 -15.81 -40.77 8.88
C GLU A 119 -15.90 -39.56 9.83
N ARG A 120 -14.98 -39.43 10.80
CA ARG A 120 -14.98 -38.32 11.78
C ARG A 120 -14.43 -37.02 11.19
N GLN A 121 -13.75 -37.05 10.06
CA GLN A 121 -13.20 -35.87 9.42
C GLN A 121 -14.27 -35.15 8.61
N GLN A 122 -14.24 -33.84 8.63
CA GLN A 122 -15.23 -33.01 7.92
C GLN A 122 -15.19 -33.21 6.40
N ASP A 123 -14.03 -33.54 5.85
CA ASP A 123 -13.78 -33.69 4.42
C ASP A 123 -13.86 -35.15 3.93
N SER A 124 -14.32 -36.09 4.81
CA SER A 124 -14.36 -37.52 4.50
C SER A 124 -15.25 -37.86 3.29
N MET A 125 -16.30 -37.08 3.06
CA MET A 125 -17.25 -37.24 1.95
C MET A 125 -17.13 -36.14 0.91
N THR A 126 -15.98 -35.45 0.85
CA THR A 126 -15.73 -34.42 -0.13
C THR A 126 -15.21 -35.04 -1.42
N VAL A 127 -15.93 -34.83 -2.51
CA VAL A 127 -15.62 -35.39 -3.83
C VAL A 127 -15.16 -34.24 -4.76
N ARG A 128 -14.08 -34.48 -5.48
CA ARG A 128 -13.61 -33.57 -6.53
C ARG A 128 -14.43 -33.76 -7.80
N LEU A 129 -15.06 -32.70 -8.28
CA LEU A 129 -15.83 -32.70 -9.53
C LEU A 129 -14.95 -32.38 -10.74
N GLY A 130 -13.91 -31.60 -10.58
CA GLY A 130 -13.06 -31.15 -11.68
C GLY A 130 -12.12 -30.03 -11.29
N THR A 131 -11.77 -29.18 -12.25
CA THR A 131 -11.01 -27.95 -12.04
C THR A 131 -11.85 -26.75 -12.43
N GLY A 132 -11.74 -25.69 -11.66
CA GLY A 132 -12.52 -24.46 -11.89
C GLY A 132 -11.99 -23.29 -11.06
N THR A 133 -12.88 -22.37 -10.80
CA THR A 133 -12.57 -21.17 -10.02
C THR A 133 -13.35 -21.17 -8.72
N ILE A 134 -12.66 -20.99 -7.60
CA ILE A 134 -13.27 -20.91 -6.27
C ILE A 134 -12.81 -19.64 -5.55
N PRO A 135 -13.55 -19.15 -4.54
CA PRO A 135 -13.10 -18.03 -3.73
C PRO A 135 -11.78 -18.35 -3.03
N PHE A 136 -10.88 -17.36 -2.98
CA PHE A 136 -9.65 -17.46 -2.20
C PHE A 136 -10.00 -17.51 -0.70
N GLN A 137 -9.49 -18.52 0.01
CA GLN A 137 -9.89 -18.75 1.41
C GLN A 137 -9.34 -17.69 2.39
N ALA A 138 -8.22 -17.05 2.04
CA ALA A 138 -7.68 -15.98 2.87
C ALA A 138 -8.44 -14.66 2.61
N ALA A 139 -9.03 -14.10 3.65
CA ALA A 139 -9.73 -12.82 3.56
C ALA A 139 -8.73 -11.66 3.49
N ILE A 140 -8.64 -10.99 2.35
CA ILE A 140 -7.86 -9.78 2.20
C ILE A 140 -8.68 -8.61 2.74
N ARG A 141 -8.29 -8.10 3.91
CA ARG A 141 -8.95 -6.96 4.56
C ARG A 141 -8.20 -5.68 4.28
N ILE A 142 -8.88 -4.72 3.70
CA ILE A 142 -8.35 -3.37 3.48
C ILE A 142 -8.84 -2.51 4.65
N PRO A 143 -7.94 -1.74 5.32
CA PRO A 143 -8.35 -0.79 6.32
C PRO A 143 -9.35 0.20 5.72
N LYS A 144 -10.44 0.49 6.45
CA LYS A 144 -11.37 1.55 6.03
C LYS A 144 -10.67 2.89 6.20
N GLU A 145 -10.54 3.63 5.11
CA GLU A 145 -10.07 5.01 5.15
C GLU A 145 -11.01 5.84 6.01
N LYS A 146 -10.46 6.46 7.04
CA LYS A 146 -11.28 7.24 7.96
C LYS A 146 -11.63 8.62 7.43
N PHE A 147 -10.87 9.20 6.55
CA PHE A 147 -11.10 10.48 5.85
C PHE A 147 -9.87 10.80 5.03
N THR A 148 -9.96 10.77 3.73
CA THR A 148 -8.95 11.36 2.83
C THR A 148 -9.56 12.56 2.13
N LEU A 149 -9.05 13.73 2.44
CA LEU A 149 -9.40 14.98 1.74
C LEU A 149 -8.78 15.05 0.34
N ILE A 150 -7.76 14.24 0.09
CA ILE A 150 -7.04 14.19 -1.18
C ILE A 150 -7.26 12.79 -1.77
N LYS A 151 -7.84 12.72 -2.97
CA LYS A 151 -7.88 11.48 -3.76
C LYS A 151 -6.47 11.21 -4.26
N ASP A 152 -5.76 10.36 -3.56
CA ASP A 152 -4.45 9.87 -3.95
C ASP A 152 -4.63 8.60 -4.81
N ASP A 153 -3.92 8.50 -5.93
CA ASP A 153 -3.91 7.30 -6.79
C ASP A 153 -3.47 6.05 -6.01
N LEU A 154 -2.70 6.24 -4.95
CA LEU A 154 -2.28 5.16 -4.06
C LEU A 154 -3.44 4.52 -3.29
N ALA A 155 -4.50 5.26 -3.00
CA ALA A 155 -5.66 4.77 -2.26
C ALA A 155 -6.44 3.69 -3.01
N THR A 156 -6.40 3.70 -4.34
CA THR A 156 -7.12 2.72 -5.19
C THR A 156 -6.37 1.40 -5.37
N LYS A 157 -5.03 1.41 -5.24
CA LYS A 157 -4.17 0.23 -5.47
C LYS A 157 -4.50 -0.97 -4.57
N PRO A 158 -4.76 -0.83 -3.25
CA PRO A 158 -5.12 -1.96 -2.40
C PRO A 158 -6.41 -2.67 -2.84
N ALA A 159 -7.40 -1.92 -3.34
CA ALA A 159 -8.64 -2.49 -3.85
C ALA A 159 -8.38 -3.34 -5.11
N LEU A 160 -7.56 -2.84 -6.02
CA LEU A 160 -7.17 -3.59 -7.23
C LEU A 160 -6.40 -4.89 -6.88
N ILE A 161 -5.51 -4.84 -5.90
CA ILE A 161 -4.78 -6.03 -5.43
C ILE A 161 -5.78 -7.05 -4.87
N ARG A 162 -6.69 -6.63 -3.99
CA ARG A 162 -7.72 -7.51 -3.44
C ARG A 162 -8.56 -8.17 -4.55
N ASP A 163 -9.03 -7.39 -5.50
CA ASP A 163 -9.93 -7.87 -6.55
C ASP A 163 -9.23 -8.86 -7.50
N ASN A 164 -7.93 -8.67 -7.75
CA ASN A 164 -7.11 -9.60 -8.54
C ASN A 164 -6.89 -10.96 -7.85
N TYR A 165 -6.84 -10.99 -6.53
CA TYR A 165 -6.59 -12.21 -5.76
C TYR A 165 -7.83 -12.75 -5.04
N GLN A 166 -9.02 -12.27 -5.38
CA GLN A 166 -10.26 -12.71 -4.74
C GLN A 166 -10.66 -14.14 -5.10
N MET A 167 -10.26 -14.61 -6.27
CA MET A 167 -10.65 -15.92 -6.81
C MET A 167 -9.42 -16.74 -7.19
N LEU A 168 -9.37 -17.99 -6.72
CA LEU A 168 -8.41 -19.00 -7.15
C LEU A 168 -8.86 -19.61 -8.48
N GLN A 169 -8.01 -19.54 -9.50
CA GLN A 169 -8.28 -20.08 -10.82
C GLN A 169 -7.60 -21.43 -11.04
N ASN A 170 -8.24 -22.29 -11.84
CA ASN A 170 -7.72 -23.60 -12.22
C ASN A 170 -7.34 -24.46 -11.01
N VAL A 171 -8.20 -24.53 -10.02
CA VAL A 171 -8.03 -25.33 -8.80
C VAL A 171 -9.10 -26.42 -8.72
N PRO A 172 -8.89 -27.48 -7.91
CA PRO A 172 -9.90 -28.51 -7.69
C PRO A 172 -11.19 -27.90 -7.15
N VAL A 173 -12.30 -28.17 -7.82
CA VAL A 173 -13.65 -27.85 -7.34
C VAL A 173 -14.21 -29.10 -6.69
N CYS A 174 -14.55 -28.98 -5.42
CA CYS A 174 -15.03 -30.08 -4.61
C CYS A 174 -16.42 -29.82 -4.07
N ILE A 175 -17.18 -30.86 -3.82
CA ILE A 175 -18.49 -30.82 -3.18
C ILE A 175 -18.53 -31.81 -2.02
N ASP A 176 -19.06 -31.38 -0.89
CA ASP A 176 -19.40 -32.30 0.22
C ASP A 176 -20.75 -32.94 -0.07
N ILE A 177 -20.75 -34.26 -0.14
CA ILE A 177 -21.96 -35.03 -0.44
C ILE A 177 -22.68 -35.56 0.81
N ARG A 178 -22.15 -35.30 1.99
CA ARG A 178 -22.66 -35.83 3.28
C ARG A 178 -24.13 -35.48 3.52
N ASP A 179 -24.47 -34.22 3.31
CA ASP A 179 -25.83 -33.72 3.56
C ASP A 179 -26.65 -33.55 2.26
N LYS A 180 -26.17 -34.13 1.15
CA LYS A 180 -26.80 -34.03 -0.15
C LYS A 180 -27.51 -35.33 -0.48
N GLY A 181 -28.82 -35.33 -0.45
CA GLY A 181 -29.60 -36.52 -0.81
C GLY A 181 -29.48 -36.91 -2.27
N VAL A 182 -29.41 -35.94 -3.18
CA VAL A 182 -29.26 -36.18 -4.63
C VAL A 182 -28.38 -35.08 -5.22
N ILE A 183 -27.44 -35.47 -6.06
CA ILE A 183 -26.58 -34.55 -6.79
C ILE A 183 -26.74 -34.85 -8.28
N GLY A 184 -27.19 -33.86 -9.04
CA GLY A 184 -27.28 -33.90 -10.50
C GLY A 184 -26.10 -33.18 -11.14
N VAL A 185 -25.41 -33.82 -12.07
CA VAL A 185 -24.39 -33.18 -12.92
C VAL A 185 -25.02 -32.95 -14.28
N ILE A 186 -25.14 -31.67 -14.67
CA ILE A 186 -25.69 -31.28 -15.96
C ILE A 186 -24.54 -30.80 -16.83
N GLY A 187 -24.29 -31.47 -17.92
CA GLY A 187 -23.30 -31.11 -18.93
C GLY A 187 -23.94 -30.54 -20.19
N GLY A 188 -23.22 -29.61 -20.86
CA GLY A 188 -23.61 -29.14 -22.17
C GLY A 188 -23.33 -30.17 -23.27
N VAL A 189 -24.06 -30.08 -24.37
CA VAL A 189 -23.78 -30.86 -25.59
C VAL A 189 -22.63 -30.19 -26.33
N GLY A 190 -21.57 -30.94 -26.63
CA GLY A 190 -20.44 -30.46 -27.44
C GLY A 190 -19.09 -30.58 -26.76
N LYS A 191 -18.08 -29.86 -27.32
CA LYS A 191 -16.65 -29.98 -26.95
C LYS A 191 -16.32 -29.67 -25.49
N TYR A 192 -17.21 -28.97 -24.79
CA TYR A 192 -17.08 -28.56 -23.39
C TYR A 192 -18.12 -29.21 -22.47
N GLY A 193 -18.73 -30.29 -22.93
CA GLY A 193 -19.68 -31.06 -22.10
C GLY A 193 -19.00 -31.63 -20.86
N ALA A 194 -19.77 -31.83 -19.78
CA ALA A 194 -19.28 -32.58 -18.62
C ALA A 194 -18.95 -34.02 -19.06
N TYR A 195 -17.77 -34.46 -18.77
CA TYR A 195 -17.43 -35.87 -18.89
C TYR A 195 -17.94 -36.56 -17.62
N ALA A 196 -18.88 -37.44 -17.83
CA ALA A 196 -19.31 -38.37 -16.78
C ALA A 196 -18.26 -39.47 -16.58
#